data_4c5670ac22bdbf026e8d618698c0c730
#
_entry.id   4c5670ac22bdbf026e8d618698c0c730
#
_cell.length_a   1.000
_cell.length_b   1.000
_cell.length_c   1.000
_cell.angle_alpha   90.00
_cell.angle_beta   90.00
_cell.angle_gamma   90.00
#
_symmetry.space_group_name_H-M   'P 1'
#
loop_
_entity.id
_entity.type
_entity.pdbx_description
1 polymer ?
#
loop_
_entity_poly.entity_id
_entity_poly.type
_entity_poly.pdbx_seq_one_letter_code
_entity_poly.pdbx_strand_id
1 'polypeptide(L)'
;MDVQEILQELEALASERTKKIYGVATGAMKPIFKKVKINQALAEELYVTGNFDAMYFAGMIADPKIMTEEDFDRWMETAYFHMISDFIVAVTLAESDIAQQVSDKWIASGKELYMSAGYSCYCWLLGNRKDAEFDKDKLSNMLDVVEKTIHNSPNRARYAMNNFVTTVGVSYIPLHEKAVKVANAIGTVEVFRGDNKVSVAVAAEEIQKMEDKGKLGFKRKYVRC
;
A
#
# COMPACT_ATOMS: atom_id res chain seq x y z
N MET A 1 9.57 9.24 24.86
CA MET A 1 8.09 9.31 24.78
C MET A 1 7.55 7.89 24.88
N ASP A 2 6.59 7.69 25.73
CA ASP A 2 5.85 6.45 25.82
C ASP A 2 4.55 6.49 24.98
N VAL A 3 3.78 5.40 24.98
CA VAL A 3 2.52 5.29 24.22
C VAL A 3 1.52 6.37 24.60
N GLN A 4 1.37 6.64 25.92
CA GLN A 4 0.38 7.59 26.43
C GLN A 4 0.73 9.02 26.01
N GLU A 5 1.99 9.39 26.10
CA GLU A 5 2.48 10.70 25.64
C GLU A 5 2.24 10.91 24.14
N ILE A 6 2.46 9.86 23.32
CA ILE A 6 2.19 9.94 21.87
C ILE A 6 0.70 10.06 21.60
N LEU A 7 -0.14 9.26 22.23
CA LEU A 7 -1.60 9.33 22.07
C LEU A 7 -2.12 10.72 22.45
N GLN A 8 -1.62 11.32 23.52
CA GLN A 8 -1.96 12.70 23.91
C GLN A 8 -1.53 13.74 22.86
N GLU A 9 -0.31 13.62 22.32
CA GLU A 9 0.15 14.54 21.26
C GLU A 9 -0.70 14.37 19.98
N LEU A 10 -1.04 13.13 19.59
CA LEU A 10 -1.91 12.86 18.44
C LEU A 10 -3.33 13.39 18.68
N GLU A 11 -3.89 13.19 19.85
CA GLU A 11 -5.21 13.68 20.21
C GLU A 11 -5.28 15.21 20.25
N ALA A 12 -4.21 15.87 20.68
CA ALA A 12 -4.11 17.34 20.65
C ALA A 12 -4.12 17.91 19.21
N LEU A 13 -3.71 17.13 18.21
CA LEU A 13 -3.71 17.49 16.80
C LEU A 13 -5.00 17.05 16.08
N ALA A 14 -5.96 16.47 16.78
CA ALA A 14 -7.14 15.86 16.21
C ALA A 14 -8.06 16.88 15.53
N SER A 15 -8.50 16.58 14.29
CA SER A 15 -9.62 17.25 13.63
C SER A 15 -10.96 16.56 13.94
N GLU A 16 -10.93 15.27 14.27
CA GLU A 16 -12.06 14.46 14.73
C GLU A 16 -11.66 13.70 16.01
N ARG A 17 -12.65 13.46 16.89
CA ARG A 17 -12.37 12.80 18.17
C ARG A 17 -13.26 11.59 18.36
N THR A 18 -12.84 10.47 17.80
CA THR A 18 -13.42 9.16 18.09
C THR A 18 -12.38 8.23 18.68
N LYS A 19 -12.79 7.13 19.33
CA LYS A 19 -11.84 6.12 19.84
C LYS A 19 -11.02 5.45 18.74
N LYS A 20 -11.52 5.44 17.49
CA LYS A 20 -10.89 4.74 16.37
C LYS A 20 -10.08 5.66 15.45
N ILE A 21 -10.35 6.96 15.44
CA ILE A 21 -9.70 7.92 14.56
C ILE A 21 -9.71 9.32 15.18
N TYR A 22 -8.57 9.98 15.18
CA TYR A 22 -8.42 11.37 15.59
C TYR A 22 -8.45 12.33 14.38
N GLY A 23 -8.21 11.81 13.18
CA GLY A 23 -8.16 12.60 11.95
C GLY A 23 -6.94 13.52 11.86
N VAL A 24 -5.78 13.03 12.29
CA VAL A 24 -4.53 13.81 12.29
C VAL A 24 -3.93 13.85 10.88
N ALA A 25 -3.64 15.04 10.38
CA ALA A 25 -2.92 15.17 9.12
C ALA A 25 -1.49 14.59 9.25
N THR A 26 -1.07 13.75 8.30
CA THR A 26 0.24 13.07 8.31
C THR A 26 1.41 14.06 8.50
N GLY A 27 1.30 15.27 7.91
CA GLY A 27 2.30 16.32 8.08
C GLY A 27 2.46 16.77 9.53
N ALA A 28 1.38 16.75 10.32
CA ALA A 28 1.39 17.15 11.72
C ALA A 28 2.06 16.10 12.63
N MET A 29 2.20 14.85 12.16
CA MET A 29 2.92 13.79 12.91
C MET A 29 4.46 13.92 12.79
N LYS A 30 4.98 14.67 11.82
CA LYS A 30 6.43 14.80 11.60
C LYS A 30 7.21 15.35 12.79
N PRO A 31 6.73 16.33 13.56
CA PRO A 31 7.42 16.78 14.77
C PRO A 31 7.53 15.68 15.83
N ILE A 32 6.49 14.84 15.99
CA ILE A 32 6.50 13.70 16.92
C ILE A 32 7.51 12.67 16.44
N PHE A 33 7.50 12.35 15.14
CA PHE A 33 8.49 11.43 14.54
C PHE A 33 9.93 11.88 14.78
N LYS A 34 10.23 13.17 14.67
CA LYS A 34 11.59 13.70 14.94
C LYS A 34 12.07 13.45 16.36
N LYS A 35 11.14 13.43 17.33
CA LYS A 35 11.44 13.14 18.74
C LYS A 35 11.66 11.64 18.98
N VAL A 36 10.75 10.82 18.43
CA VAL A 36 10.69 9.36 18.66
C VAL A 36 11.72 8.62 17.79
N LYS A 37 11.86 8.99 16.51
CA LYS A 37 12.64 8.28 15.50
C LYS A 37 12.11 6.84 15.29
N ILE A 38 12.94 5.96 14.70
CA ILE A 38 12.62 4.55 14.54
C ILE A 38 12.67 3.87 15.90
N ASN A 39 11.56 3.19 16.27
CA ASN A 39 11.41 2.49 17.53
C ASN A 39 10.38 1.36 17.37
N GLN A 40 10.84 0.14 17.09
CA GLN A 40 9.96 -1.01 16.81
C GLN A 40 9.10 -1.38 18.01
N ALA A 41 9.65 -1.40 19.23
CA ALA A 41 8.87 -1.76 20.42
C ALA A 41 7.66 -0.82 20.61
N LEU A 42 7.89 0.48 20.48
CA LEU A 42 6.85 1.48 20.57
C LEU A 42 5.85 1.41 19.40
N ALA A 43 6.33 1.05 18.19
CA ALA A 43 5.46 0.82 17.05
C ALA A 43 4.46 -0.32 17.32
N GLU A 44 4.91 -1.44 17.88
CA GLU A 44 4.04 -2.55 18.24
C GLU A 44 2.97 -2.15 19.27
N GLU A 45 3.38 -1.43 20.31
CA GLU A 45 2.46 -0.95 21.36
C GLU A 45 1.40 0.03 20.80
N LEU A 46 1.80 0.92 19.91
CA LEU A 46 0.88 1.85 19.26
C LEU A 46 -0.06 1.15 18.28
N TYR A 47 0.46 0.17 17.52
CA TYR A 47 -0.34 -0.53 16.53
C TYR A 47 -1.49 -1.32 17.16
N VAL A 48 -1.26 -1.99 18.30
CA VAL A 48 -2.29 -2.75 18.99
C VAL A 48 -3.38 -1.89 19.65
N THR A 49 -3.22 -0.57 19.72
CA THR A 49 -4.27 0.33 20.23
C THR A 49 -5.54 0.32 19.36
N GLY A 50 -5.42 -0.05 18.08
CA GLY A 50 -6.51 -0.04 17.12
C GLY A 50 -6.99 1.37 16.72
N ASN A 51 -6.36 2.43 17.21
CA ASN A 51 -6.62 3.79 16.74
C ASN A 51 -5.88 4.03 15.43
N PHE A 52 -6.58 4.48 14.39
CA PHE A 52 -6.03 4.65 13.04
C PHE A 52 -4.77 5.53 13.02
N ASP A 53 -4.80 6.69 13.71
CA ASP A 53 -3.69 7.64 13.68
C ASP A 53 -2.48 7.08 14.45
N ALA A 54 -2.71 6.35 15.54
CA ALA A 54 -1.66 5.65 16.27
C ALA A 54 -1.07 4.50 15.43
N MET A 55 -1.90 3.71 14.72
CA MET A 55 -1.44 2.68 13.78
C MET A 55 -0.64 3.29 12.63
N TYR A 56 -1.09 4.44 12.10
CA TYR A 56 -0.36 5.15 11.05
C TYR A 56 1.02 5.61 11.57
N PHE A 57 1.05 6.20 12.76
CA PHE A 57 2.30 6.62 13.39
C PHE A 57 3.22 5.43 13.72
N ALA A 58 2.65 4.30 14.14
CA ALA A 58 3.39 3.04 14.29
C ALA A 58 4.11 2.64 12.99
N GLY A 59 3.41 2.70 11.86
CA GLY A 59 4.02 2.47 10.54
C GLY A 59 5.15 3.44 10.21
N MET A 60 5.09 4.70 10.70
CA MET A 60 6.17 5.67 10.49
C MET A 60 7.44 5.35 11.29
N ILE A 61 7.29 4.82 12.53
CA ILE A 61 8.39 4.56 13.47
C ILE A 61 8.85 3.11 13.50
N ALA A 62 8.16 2.20 12.84
CA ALA A 62 8.57 0.80 12.73
C ALA A 62 9.91 0.64 12.01
N ASP A 63 10.65 -0.40 12.36
CA ASP A 63 11.85 -0.83 11.65
C ASP A 63 11.55 -2.06 10.77
N PRO A 64 11.19 -1.86 9.49
CA PRO A 64 10.81 -2.97 8.61
C PRO A 64 11.97 -3.93 8.31
N LYS A 65 13.21 -3.56 8.64
CA LYS A 65 14.38 -4.42 8.43
C LYS A 65 14.51 -5.56 9.44
N ILE A 66 13.89 -5.40 10.60
CA ILE A 66 13.89 -6.43 11.65
C ILE A 66 12.53 -7.13 11.79
N MET A 67 11.49 -6.63 11.13
CA MET A 67 10.17 -7.27 11.15
C MET A 67 10.18 -8.57 10.35
N THR A 68 9.59 -9.61 10.94
CA THR A 68 9.41 -10.92 10.32
C THR A 68 8.10 -11.01 9.54
N GLU A 69 7.91 -12.10 8.80
CA GLU A 69 6.64 -12.40 8.13
C GLU A 69 5.48 -12.49 9.13
N GLU A 70 5.72 -13.12 10.29
CA GLU A 70 4.75 -13.24 11.37
C GLU A 70 4.36 -11.88 11.95
N ASP A 71 5.28 -10.92 12.03
CA ASP A 71 4.98 -9.56 12.48
C ASP A 71 4.05 -8.85 11.51
N PHE A 72 4.32 -8.95 10.20
CA PHE A 72 3.45 -8.38 9.17
C PHE A 72 2.09 -9.07 9.10
N ASP A 73 2.03 -10.40 9.24
CA ASP A 73 0.77 -11.14 9.29
C ASP A 73 -0.07 -10.72 10.52
N ARG A 74 0.54 -10.56 11.69
CA ARG A 74 -0.13 -10.06 12.91
C ARG A 74 -0.70 -8.66 12.71
N TRP A 75 0.03 -7.77 12.04
CA TRP A 75 -0.48 -6.45 11.70
C TRP A 75 -1.66 -6.53 10.72
N MET A 76 -1.57 -7.41 9.73
CA MET A 76 -2.68 -7.63 8.78
C MET A 76 -3.92 -8.22 9.43
N GLU A 77 -3.78 -9.12 10.41
CA GLU A 77 -4.93 -9.72 11.12
C GLU A 77 -5.79 -8.67 11.84
N THR A 78 -5.17 -7.60 12.30
CA THR A 78 -5.86 -6.50 13.00
C THR A 78 -6.23 -5.33 12.09
N ALA A 79 -5.84 -5.35 10.83
CA ALA A 79 -6.23 -4.35 9.83
C ALA A 79 -7.72 -4.47 9.51
N TYR A 80 -8.53 -3.49 9.93
CA TYR A 80 -9.98 -3.53 9.79
C TYR A 80 -10.51 -2.78 8.56
N PHE A 81 -9.65 -2.07 7.82
CA PHE A 81 -10.01 -1.46 6.54
C PHE A 81 -8.76 -1.12 5.67
N HIS A 82 -9.00 -0.87 4.40
CA HIS A 82 -7.95 -0.74 3.39
C HIS A 82 -6.91 0.36 3.62
N MET A 83 -7.24 1.43 4.33
CA MET A 83 -6.24 2.47 4.62
C MET A 83 -5.15 1.95 5.57
N ILE A 84 -5.49 0.97 6.41
CA ILE A 84 -4.49 0.30 7.26
C ILE A 84 -3.69 -0.71 6.44
N SER A 85 -4.36 -1.62 5.74
CA SER A 85 -3.68 -2.66 4.95
C SER A 85 -2.78 -2.10 3.86
N ASP A 86 -3.27 -1.11 3.08
CA ASP A 86 -2.61 -0.64 1.86
C ASP A 86 -1.61 0.51 2.10
N PHE A 87 -1.88 1.36 3.12
CA PHE A 87 -1.10 2.59 3.36
C PHE A 87 -0.32 2.60 4.67
N ILE A 88 -0.49 1.58 5.51
CA ILE A 88 0.34 1.38 6.70
C ILE A 88 1.13 0.09 6.56
N VAL A 89 0.45 -1.06 6.51
CA VAL A 89 1.12 -2.36 6.51
C VAL A 89 1.89 -2.60 5.22
N ALA A 90 1.26 -2.44 4.05
CA ALA A 90 1.92 -2.64 2.75
C ALA A 90 3.07 -1.64 2.51
N VAL A 91 2.94 -0.39 2.97
CA VAL A 91 4.00 0.63 2.88
C VAL A 91 5.19 0.26 3.75
N THR A 92 4.94 -0.19 4.99
CA THR A 92 6.00 -0.64 5.91
C THR A 92 6.68 -1.90 5.36
N LEU A 93 5.91 -2.88 4.88
CA LEU A 93 6.42 -4.09 4.23
C LEU A 93 7.31 -3.77 3.02
N ALA A 94 6.95 -2.79 2.19
CA ALA A 94 7.71 -2.45 1.00
C ALA A 94 9.16 -1.99 1.28
N GLU A 95 9.48 -1.59 2.51
CA GLU A 95 10.85 -1.27 2.93
C GLU A 95 11.61 -2.47 3.52
N SER A 96 10.96 -3.62 3.70
CA SER A 96 11.60 -4.86 4.16
C SER A 96 12.24 -5.64 3.02
N ASP A 97 13.15 -6.55 3.36
CA ASP A 97 13.82 -7.42 2.38
C ASP A 97 12.91 -8.60 1.96
N ILE A 98 11.88 -8.92 2.75
CA ILE A 98 10.92 -10.01 2.49
C ILE A 98 9.65 -9.53 1.75
N ALA A 99 9.63 -8.27 1.30
CA ALA A 99 8.43 -7.61 0.77
C ALA A 99 7.76 -8.39 -0.38
N GLN A 100 8.51 -8.88 -1.35
CA GLN A 100 7.93 -9.62 -2.47
C GLN A 100 7.38 -10.98 -2.03
N GLN A 101 8.10 -11.70 -1.18
CA GLN A 101 7.68 -13.01 -0.66
C GLN A 101 6.36 -12.91 0.11
N VAL A 102 6.27 -11.98 1.05
CA VAL A 102 5.05 -11.78 1.85
C VAL A 102 3.88 -11.31 0.99
N SER A 103 4.14 -10.40 0.04
CA SER A 103 3.12 -9.93 -0.90
C SER A 103 2.55 -11.06 -1.76
N ASP A 104 3.39 -11.98 -2.25
CA ASP A 104 2.95 -13.15 -3.02
C ASP A 104 2.01 -14.05 -2.21
N LYS A 105 2.39 -14.34 -0.97
CA LYS A 105 1.56 -15.11 -0.03
C LYS A 105 0.21 -14.43 0.20
N TRP A 106 0.21 -13.13 0.43
CA TRP A 106 -1.02 -12.38 0.67
C TRP A 106 -1.93 -12.34 -0.56
N ILE A 107 -1.38 -12.15 -1.76
CA ILE A 107 -2.15 -12.22 -3.01
C ILE A 107 -2.76 -13.61 -3.19
N ALA A 108 -2.00 -14.66 -2.94
CA ALA A 108 -2.45 -16.06 -3.07
C ALA A 108 -3.53 -16.47 -2.05
N SER A 109 -3.67 -15.73 -0.95
CA SER A 109 -4.63 -16.05 0.12
C SER A 109 -6.10 -15.93 -0.30
N GLY A 110 -6.42 -15.15 -1.33
CA GLY A 110 -7.79 -14.86 -1.75
C GLY A 110 -8.57 -13.94 -0.80
N LYS A 111 -8.00 -13.56 0.35
CA LYS A 111 -8.64 -12.67 1.33
C LYS A 111 -8.55 -11.22 0.86
N GLU A 112 -9.66 -10.48 0.89
CA GLU A 112 -9.78 -9.15 0.30
C GLU A 112 -8.67 -8.17 0.69
N LEU A 113 -8.48 -7.90 1.99
CA LEU A 113 -7.48 -6.95 2.47
C LEU A 113 -6.05 -7.44 2.27
N TYR A 114 -5.80 -8.75 2.36
CA TYR A 114 -4.49 -9.33 2.09
C TYR A 114 -4.11 -9.21 0.61
N MET A 115 -5.03 -9.53 -0.32
CA MET A 115 -4.82 -9.32 -1.75
C MET A 115 -4.56 -7.83 -2.04
N SER A 116 -5.37 -6.94 -1.47
CA SER A 116 -5.21 -5.49 -1.62
C SER A 116 -3.84 -5.03 -1.14
N ALA A 117 -3.42 -5.45 0.06
CA ALA A 117 -2.11 -5.12 0.61
C ALA A 117 -0.95 -5.67 -0.24
N GLY A 118 -1.05 -6.91 -0.73
CA GLY A 118 -0.02 -7.52 -1.56
C GLY A 118 0.18 -6.77 -2.88
N TYR A 119 -0.89 -6.47 -3.62
CA TYR A 119 -0.80 -5.66 -4.85
C TYR A 119 -0.35 -4.22 -4.55
N SER A 120 -0.81 -3.63 -3.45
CA SER A 120 -0.37 -2.29 -3.03
C SER A 120 1.11 -2.26 -2.67
N CYS A 121 1.62 -3.29 -2.00
CA CYS A 121 3.06 -3.42 -1.72
C CYS A 121 3.86 -3.46 -3.01
N TYR A 122 3.45 -4.24 -4.02
CA TYR A 122 4.08 -4.22 -5.34
C TYR A 122 4.05 -2.83 -5.99
N CYS A 123 2.97 -2.06 -5.84
CA CYS A 123 2.93 -0.68 -6.33
C CYS A 123 4.00 0.20 -5.65
N TRP A 124 4.19 0.05 -4.34
CA TRP A 124 5.24 0.77 -3.61
C TRP A 124 6.64 0.35 -4.05
N LEU A 125 6.87 -0.96 -4.19
CA LEU A 125 8.15 -1.52 -4.65
C LEU A 125 8.51 -1.03 -6.06
N LEU A 126 7.60 -1.20 -7.02
CA LEU A 126 7.79 -0.80 -8.42
C LEU A 126 8.00 0.71 -8.58
N GLY A 127 7.34 1.50 -7.74
CA GLY A 127 7.50 2.95 -7.74
C GLY A 127 8.79 3.45 -7.05
N ASN A 128 9.60 2.57 -6.44
CA ASN A 128 10.78 2.95 -5.65
C ASN A 128 12.04 2.20 -6.04
N ARG A 129 11.99 0.85 -6.18
CA ARG A 129 13.15 0.00 -6.43
C ARG A 129 13.55 -0.02 -7.90
N LYS A 130 14.79 -0.40 -8.18
CA LYS A 130 15.30 -0.55 -9.55
C LYS A 130 14.66 -1.73 -10.25
N ASP A 131 14.48 -1.64 -11.57
CA ASP A 131 13.87 -2.70 -12.38
C ASP A 131 14.59 -4.05 -12.25
N ALA A 132 15.90 -4.03 -12.10
CA ALA A 132 16.71 -5.25 -11.92
C ALA A 132 16.42 -6.05 -10.64
N GLU A 133 15.69 -5.48 -9.68
CA GLU A 133 15.28 -6.17 -8.45
C GLU A 133 14.01 -7.02 -8.62
N PHE A 134 13.42 -7.00 -9.81
CA PHE A 134 12.20 -7.73 -10.12
C PHE A 134 12.41 -8.81 -11.17
N ASP A 135 11.75 -9.94 -10.96
CA ASP A 135 11.62 -10.98 -11.99
C ASP A 135 10.55 -10.52 -13.01
N LYS A 136 11.00 -10.30 -14.27
CA LYS A 136 10.15 -9.85 -15.36
C LYS A 136 9.04 -10.85 -15.70
N ASP A 137 9.36 -12.15 -15.71
CA ASP A 137 8.40 -13.18 -16.07
C ASP A 137 7.32 -13.32 -14.99
N LYS A 138 7.71 -13.19 -13.72
CA LYS A 138 6.77 -13.14 -12.60
C LYS A 138 5.80 -11.96 -12.74
N LEU A 139 6.30 -10.74 -12.93
CA LEU A 139 5.44 -9.56 -13.11
C LEU A 139 4.55 -9.68 -14.35
N SER A 140 5.08 -10.28 -15.43
CA SER A 140 4.31 -10.58 -16.63
C SER A 140 3.15 -11.54 -16.33
N ASN A 141 3.40 -12.61 -15.59
CA ASN A 141 2.36 -13.55 -15.18
C ASN A 141 1.33 -12.91 -14.24
N MET A 142 1.77 -12.02 -13.33
CA MET A 142 0.84 -11.26 -12.49
C MET A 142 -0.11 -10.37 -13.31
N LEU A 143 0.38 -9.73 -14.37
CA LEU A 143 -0.47 -8.98 -15.29
C LEU A 143 -1.50 -9.87 -15.98
N ASP A 144 -1.11 -11.08 -16.43
CA ASP A 144 -2.03 -12.04 -17.06
C ASP A 144 -3.11 -12.55 -16.08
N VAL A 145 -2.75 -12.72 -14.80
CA VAL A 145 -3.71 -13.07 -13.75
C VAL A 145 -4.69 -11.92 -13.52
N VAL A 146 -4.19 -10.67 -13.43
CA VAL A 146 -5.04 -9.49 -13.24
C VAL A 146 -6.03 -9.37 -14.41
N GLU A 147 -5.57 -9.46 -15.67
CA GLU A 147 -6.44 -9.39 -16.85
C GLU A 147 -7.61 -10.36 -16.76
N LYS A 148 -7.34 -11.60 -16.34
CA LYS A 148 -8.35 -12.67 -16.29
C LYS A 148 -9.30 -12.59 -15.10
N THR A 149 -8.87 -12.00 -13.98
CA THR A 149 -9.57 -12.17 -12.70
C THR A 149 -10.09 -10.89 -12.07
N ILE A 150 -9.62 -9.71 -12.48
CA ILE A 150 -9.90 -8.44 -11.80
C ILE A 150 -11.39 -8.20 -11.56
N HIS A 151 -12.25 -8.42 -12.53
CA HIS A 151 -13.69 -8.15 -12.43
C HIS A 151 -14.44 -9.09 -11.46
N ASN A 152 -13.86 -10.27 -11.18
CA ASN A 152 -14.41 -11.27 -10.27
C ASN A 152 -13.69 -11.29 -8.91
N SER A 153 -12.65 -10.48 -8.74
CA SER A 153 -11.89 -10.39 -7.50
C SER A 153 -12.66 -9.62 -6.41
N PRO A 154 -12.30 -9.80 -5.13
CA PRO A 154 -12.91 -9.03 -4.04
C PRO A 154 -12.78 -7.52 -4.23
N ASN A 155 -13.72 -6.77 -3.68
CA ASN A 155 -13.93 -5.35 -3.97
C ASN A 155 -12.66 -4.49 -3.85
N ARG A 156 -11.95 -4.54 -2.71
CA ARG A 156 -10.72 -3.74 -2.52
C ARG A 156 -9.54 -4.28 -3.32
N ALA A 157 -9.48 -5.61 -3.51
CA ALA A 157 -8.47 -6.21 -4.35
C ALA A 157 -8.54 -5.68 -5.79
N ARG A 158 -9.75 -5.50 -6.37
CA ARG A 158 -9.93 -4.89 -7.70
C ARG A 158 -9.27 -3.52 -7.81
N TYR A 159 -9.43 -2.68 -6.79
CA TYR A 159 -8.78 -1.37 -6.77
C TYR A 159 -7.25 -1.48 -6.79
N ALA A 160 -6.69 -2.33 -5.94
CA ALA A 160 -5.24 -2.53 -5.87
C ALA A 160 -4.67 -3.19 -7.14
N MET A 161 -5.40 -4.16 -7.73
CA MET A 161 -5.05 -4.78 -9.00
C MET A 161 -5.01 -3.76 -10.16
N ASN A 162 -6.01 -2.87 -10.26
CA ASN A 162 -6.03 -1.80 -11.25
C ASN A 162 -4.82 -0.86 -11.07
N ASN A 163 -4.51 -0.47 -9.84
CA ASN A 163 -3.34 0.34 -9.53
C ASN A 163 -2.03 -0.39 -9.85
N PHE A 164 -1.98 -1.71 -9.66
CA PHE A 164 -0.82 -2.52 -10.03
C PHE A 164 -0.56 -2.47 -11.55
N VAL A 165 -1.58 -2.66 -12.38
CA VAL A 165 -1.45 -2.53 -13.85
C VAL A 165 -0.93 -1.14 -14.22
N THR A 166 -1.53 -0.09 -13.66
CA THR A 166 -1.08 1.30 -13.87
C THR A 166 0.38 1.48 -13.46
N THR A 167 0.77 0.95 -12.29
CA THR A 167 2.13 1.13 -11.77
C THR A 167 3.16 0.35 -12.58
N VAL A 168 2.85 -0.87 -13.03
CA VAL A 168 3.73 -1.61 -13.95
C VAL A 168 3.91 -0.81 -15.24
N GLY A 169 2.81 -0.32 -15.83
CA GLY A 169 2.85 0.46 -17.08
C GLY A 169 3.67 1.75 -16.95
N VAL A 170 3.61 2.42 -15.81
CA VAL A 170 4.30 3.69 -15.59
C VAL A 170 5.75 3.50 -15.12
N SER A 171 5.98 2.58 -14.19
CA SER A 171 7.24 2.53 -13.42
C SER A 171 8.17 1.38 -13.81
N TYR A 172 7.69 0.34 -14.51
CA TYR A 172 8.48 -0.81 -14.92
C TYR A 172 8.56 -0.91 -16.45
N ILE A 173 9.52 -0.22 -17.03
CA ILE A 173 9.65 -0.08 -18.48
C ILE A 173 9.69 -1.40 -19.25
N PRO A 174 10.35 -2.49 -18.75
CA PRO A 174 10.39 -3.76 -19.48
C PRO A 174 9.05 -4.41 -19.77
N LEU A 175 7.96 -3.99 -19.11
CA LEU A 175 6.59 -4.48 -19.32
C LEU A 175 5.59 -3.38 -19.63
N HIS A 176 6.04 -2.16 -19.98
CA HIS A 176 5.17 -1.04 -20.31
C HIS A 176 4.11 -1.42 -21.36
N GLU A 177 4.53 -1.91 -22.53
CA GLU A 177 3.61 -2.27 -23.63
C GLU A 177 2.60 -3.36 -23.23
N LYS A 178 3.05 -4.36 -22.45
CA LYS A 178 2.16 -5.40 -21.93
C LYS A 178 1.14 -4.82 -20.95
N ALA A 179 1.58 -3.95 -20.04
CA ALA A 179 0.69 -3.30 -19.08
C ALA A 179 -0.36 -2.42 -19.79
N VAL A 180 0.01 -1.70 -20.85
CA VAL A 180 -0.93 -0.94 -21.68
C VAL A 180 -1.97 -1.86 -22.34
N LYS A 181 -1.56 -3.02 -22.89
CA LYS A 181 -2.51 -4.01 -23.44
C LYS A 181 -3.49 -4.52 -22.39
N VAL A 182 -2.97 -4.91 -21.23
CA VAL A 182 -3.80 -5.38 -20.10
C VAL A 182 -4.72 -4.26 -19.60
N ALA A 183 -4.23 -3.02 -19.48
CA ALA A 183 -5.04 -1.87 -19.08
C ALA A 183 -6.22 -1.61 -20.01
N ASN A 184 -6.01 -1.74 -21.32
CA ASN A 184 -7.08 -1.64 -22.31
C ASN A 184 -8.06 -2.82 -22.23
N ALA A 185 -7.56 -4.04 -21.99
CA ALA A 185 -8.40 -5.24 -21.90
C ALA A 185 -9.31 -5.23 -20.65
N ILE A 186 -8.80 -4.80 -19.49
CA ILE A 186 -9.60 -4.68 -18.27
C ILE A 186 -10.59 -3.51 -18.30
N GLY A 187 -10.29 -2.44 -19.05
CA GLY A 187 -11.17 -1.28 -19.21
C GLY A 187 -11.57 -0.64 -17.87
N THR A 188 -12.85 -0.31 -17.73
CA THR A 188 -13.40 0.30 -16.51
C THR A 188 -13.56 -0.74 -15.41
N VAL A 189 -12.90 -0.48 -14.27
CA VAL A 189 -13.01 -1.32 -13.07
C VAL A 189 -13.92 -0.63 -12.05
N GLU A 190 -14.87 -1.36 -11.52
CA GLU A 190 -15.86 -0.85 -10.58
C GLU A 190 -15.62 -1.43 -9.17
N VAL A 191 -15.74 -0.56 -8.19
CA VAL A 191 -15.64 -0.92 -6.76
C VAL A 191 -16.81 -0.31 -5.98
N PHE A 192 -17.16 -0.92 -4.87
CA PHE A 192 -18.14 -0.37 -3.94
C PHE A 192 -17.46 0.48 -2.87
N ARG A 193 -18.04 1.65 -2.60
CA ARG A 193 -17.70 2.51 -1.45
C ARG A 193 -18.97 2.70 -0.63
N GLY A 194 -19.09 1.93 0.45
CA GLY A 194 -20.39 1.75 1.11
C GLY A 194 -21.37 1.13 0.12
N ASP A 195 -22.57 1.71 0.00
CA ASP A 195 -23.61 1.23 -0.92
C ASP A 195 -23.47 1.75 -2.35
N ASN A 196 -22.49 2.64 -2.60
CA ASN A 196 -22.31 3.26 -3.90
C ASN A 196 -21.29 2.48 -4.75
N LYS A 197 -21.68 2.18 -6.00
CA LYS A 197 -20.79 1.67 -7.03
C LYS A 197 -20.05 2.85 -7.67
N VAL A 198 -18.71 2.78 -7.70
CA VAL A 198 -17.85 3.83 -8.27
C VAL A 198 -16.83 3.20 -9.21
N SER A 199 -16.58 3.86 -10.33
CA SER A 199 -15.47 3.52 -11.22
C SER A 199 -14.16 4.02 -10.61
N VAL A 200 -13.13 3.18 -10.65
CA VAL A 200 -11.75 3.63 -10.35
C VAL A 200 -11.16 4.32 -11.58
N ALA A 201 -10.09 5.07 -11.40
CA ALA A 201 -9.38 5.70 -12.52
C ALA A 201 -8.98 4.62 -13.54
N VAL A 202 -9.28 4.85 -14.82
CA VAL A 202 -9.00 3.89 -15.89
C VAL A 202 -7.49 3.76 -16.07
N ALA A 203 -6.98 2.54 -15.91
CA ALA A 203 -5.53 2.29 -15.92
C ALA A 203 -4.86 2.76 -17.21
N ALA A 204 -5.49 2.54 -18.38
CA ALA A 204 -4.96 2.96 -19.67
C ALA A 204 -4.83 4.50 -19.77
N GLU A 205 -5.83 5.24 -19.28
CA GLU A 205 -5.80 6.71 -19.28
C GLU A 205 -4.72 7.26 -18.34
N GLU A 206 -4.55 6.66 -17.15
CA GLU A 206 -3.52 7.09 -16.22
C GLU A 206 -2.11 6.77 -16.72
N ILE A 207 -1.89 5.64 -17.38
CA ILE A 207 -0.61 5.32 -18.02
C ILE A 207 -0.31 6.35 -19.13
N GLN A 208 -1.25 6.60 -20.04
CA GLN A 208 -1.09 7.58 -21.11
C GLN A 208 -0.79 8.99 -20.58
N LYS A 209 -1.50 9.42 -19.57
CA LYS A 209 -1.28 10.72 -18.90
C LYS A 209 0.13 10.84 -18.27
N MET A 210 0.71 9.74 -17.81
CA MET A 210 2.08 9.73 -17.30
C MET A 210 3.12 9.71 -18.40
N GLU A 211 2.83 9.03 -19.53
CA GLU A 211 3.63 9.05 -20.74
C GLU A 211 3.69 10.45 -21.34
N ASP A 212 2.55 11.11 -21.52
CA ASP A 212 2.44 12.48 -22.06
C ASP A 212 3.23 13.49 -21.19
N LYS A 213 3.38 13.24 -19.90
CA LYS A 213 4.19 14.05 -18.98
C LYS A 213 5.69 13.69 -18.96
N GLY A 214 6.11 12.72 -19.79
CA GLY A 214 7.50 12.22 -19.79
C GLY A 214 7.92 11.59 -18.46
N LYS A 215 6.99 10.95 -17.74
CA LYS A 215 7.24 10.37 -16.41
C LYS A 215 7.32 8.84 -16.39
N LEU A 216 7.45 8.20 -17.54
CA LEU A 216 7.69 6.76 -17.58
C LEU A 216 9.04 6.42 -16.94
N GLY A 217 9.08 5.32 -16.17
CA GLY A 217 10.28 4.88 -15.46
C GLY A 217 10.62 5.70 -14.22
N PHE A 218 9.78 6.68 -13.85
CA PHE A 218 10.03 7.49 -12.66
C PHE A 218 10.00 6.63 -11.39
N LYS A 219 11.02 6.79 -10.53
CA LYS A 219 11.13 6.14 -9.22
C LYS A 219 11.17 7.19 -8.11
N ARG A 220 10.41 6.95 -7.05
CA ARG A 220 10.45 7.77 -5.84
C ARG A 220 11.73 7.49 -5.06
N LYS A 221 12.25 8.49 -4.41
CA LYS A 221 13.44 8.33 -3.55
C LYS A 221 13.15 7.53 -2.27
N TYR A 222 11.94 7.68 -1.72
CA TYR A 222 11.52 7.06 -0.46
C TYR A 222 10.15 6.42 -0.64
N VAL A 223 9.88 5.33 0.07
CA VAL A 223 8.56 4.69 0.17
C VAL A 223 7.73 5.43 1.21
N ARG A 224 8.24 5.52 2.44
CA ARG A 224 7.61 6.29 3.53
C ARG A 224 8.04 7.76 3.51
N CYS A 225 7.18 8.63 4.02
CA CYS A 225 7.42 10.09 4.09
C CYS A 225 8.26 10.47 5.31
#